data_c1329aa7b02968bc2d153d9c20830d54
#
_entry.id   c1329aa7b02968bc2d153d9c20830d54
#
_cell.length_a   1.000
_cell.length_b   1.000
_cell.length_c   1.000
_cell.angle_alpha   90.00
_cell.angle_beta   90.00
_cell.angle_gamma   90.00
#
_symmetry.space_group_name_H-M   'P 1'
#
loop_
_entity.id
_entity.type
_entity.pdbx_description
1 polymer ?
#
loop_
_entity_poly.entity_id
_entity_poly.type
_entity_poly.pdbx_seq_one_letter_code
_entity_poly.pdbx_strand_id
1 'polypeptide(L)'
;MLDSLEKTLPRDSYLDDASFQKEWRAIFEQSWVCVGRASALPQPGDYLALRLHNQSIVVVRGEESDLSAFYNVCRHRDTELVPLTQPGPITGRFNRSIVCPYHAWSYHLDGRLRGTPHLNVDTTGVTLYSLPLAEWGGFLFAHLRSEEH
;
A
#
# COMPACT_ATOMS: atom_id res chain seq x y z
N MET A 1 -8.92 -23.91 42.62
CA MET A 1 -8.52 -22.51 42.55
C MET A 1 -8.11 -22.03 41.13
N LEU A 2 -8.02 -22.91 40.13
CA LEU A 2 -7.75 -22.56 38.74
C LEU A 2 -9.01 -22.38 37.86
N ASP A 3 -10.17 -22.86 38.33
CA ASP A 3 -11.45 -22.78 37.62
C ASP A 3 -12.09 -21.36 37.60
N SER A 4 -11.53 -20.43 38.34
CA SER A 4 -12.00 -19.04 38.38
C SER A 4 -11.25 -18.09 37.43
N LEU A 5 -10.26 -18.58 36.67
CA LEU A 5 -9.56 -17.79 35.69
C LEU A 5 -10.40 -17.74 34.40
N GLU A 6 -10.52 -16.54 33.82
CA GLU A 6 -11.12 -16.40 32.49
C GLU A 6 -10.36 -17.27 31.50
N LYS A 7 -11.10 -18.09 30.77
CA LYS A 7 -10.51 -18.93 29.71
C LYS A 7 -10.07 -18.01 28.54
N THR A 8 -8.87 -18.26 28.05
CA THR A 8 -8.40 -17.65 26.79
C THR A 8 -9.24 -18.14 25.61
N LEU A 9 -9.06 -17.52 24.46
CA LEU A 9 -9.69 -17.98 23.24
C LEU A 9 -9.28 -19.42 22.92
N PRO A 10 -10.14 -20.22 22.26
CA PRO A 10 -9.78 -21.54 21.78
C PRO A 10 -8.52 -21.52 20.91
N ARG A 11 -7.75 -22.61 20.93
CA ARG A 11 -6.51 -22.74 20.16
C ARG A 11 -6.70 -22.39 18.68
N ASP A 12 -7.81 -22.81 18.10
CA ASP A 12 -8.11 -22.60 16.67
C ASP A 12 -8.24 -21.11 16.32
N SER A 13 -8.64 -20.27 17.28
CA SER A 13 -8.65 -18.80 17.09
C SER A 13 -7.27 -18.20 16.81
N TYR A 14 -6.19 -18.91 17.14
CA TYR A 14 -4.81 -18.46 16.93
C TYR A 14 -4.12 -19.11 15.72
N LEU A 15 -4.64 -20.21 15.20
CA LEU A 15 -3.96 -21.06 14.23
C LEU A 15 -4.77 -21.31 12.95
N ASP A 16 -6.07 -21.04 12.98
CA ASP A 16 -6.98 -21.38 11.89
C ASP A 16 -7.06 -20.24 10.87
N ASP A 17 -6.83 -20.57 9.60
CA ASP A 17 -6.92 -19.62 8.50
C ASP A 17 -8.29 -18.96 8.38
N ALA A 18 -9.38 -19.68 8.66
CA ALA A 18 -10.72 -19.13 8.62
C ALA A 18 -10.94 -18.06 9.71
N SER A 19 -10.36 -18.25 10.89
CA SER A 19 -10.36 -17.28 11.98
C SER A 19 -9.56 -16.05 11.59
N PHE A 20 -8.38 -16.20 11.01
CA PHE A 20 -7.56 -15.11 10.48
C PHE A 20 -8.30 -14.31 9.40
N GLN A 21 -8.97 -14.97 8.46
CA GLN A 21 -9.75 -14.29 7.42
C GLN A 21 -10.93 -13.47 7.98
N LYS A 22 -11.56 -13.96 9.05
CA LYS A 22 -12.63 -13.20 9.74
C LYS A 22 -12.08 -11.96 10.44
N GLU A 23 -10.96 -12.10 11.16
CA GLU A 23 -10.29 -10.96 11.81
C GLU A 23 -9.82 -9.93 10.78
N TRP A 24 -9.24 -10.40 9.67
CA TRP A 24 -8.80 -9.52 8.61
C TRP A 24 -9.94 -8.63 8.10
N ARG A 25 -11.06 -9.24 7.73
CA ARG A 25 -12.24 -8.52 7.22
C ARG A 25 -12.91 -7.63 8.26
N ALA A 26 -12.98 -8.10 9.50
CA ALA A 26 -13.70 -7.39 10.57
C ALA A 26 -12.88 -6.25 11.19
N ILE A 27 -11.56 -6.36 11.20
CA ILE A 27 -10.66 -5.45 11.91
C ILE A 27 -9.76 -4.70 10.91
N PHE A 28 -8.86 -5.42 10.23
CA PHE A 28 -7.80 -4.78 9.46
C PHE A 28 -8.30 -4.06 8.20
N GLU A 29 -9.28 -4.60 7.49
CA GLU A 29 -9.91 -3.92 6.34
C GLU A 29 -10.76 -2.71 6.75
N GLN A 30 -11.14 -2.62 8.03
CA GLN A 30 -12.00 -1.54 8.56
C GLN A 30 -11.22 -0.53 9.39
N SER A 31 -9.91 -0.67 9.48
CA SER A 31 -9.07 0.11 10.41
C SER A 31 -7.84 0.67 9.72
N TRP A 32 -7.27 1.68 10.36
CA TRP A 32 -5.95 2.19 9.99
C TRP A 32 -4.87 1.18 10.38
N VAL A 33 -4.09 0.73 9.41
CA VAL A 33 -2.99 -0.23 9.62
C VAL A 33 -1.66 0.50 9.56
N CYS A 34 -0.81 0.31 10.56
CA CYS A 34 0.54 0.86 10.55
C CYS A 34 1.36 0.18 9.44
N VAL A 35 1.88 0.98 8.52
CA VAL A 35 2.61 0.50 7.33
C VAL A 35 4.10 0.83 7.38
N GLY A 36 4.53 1.73 8.27
CA GLY A 36 5.94 2.08 8.40
C GLY A 36 6.19 3.36 9.17
N ARG A 37 7.35 3.94 8.95
CA ARG A 37 7.77 5.21 9.56
C ARG A 37 8.04 6.27 8.49
N ALA A 38 7.60 7.50 8.73
CA ALA A 38 7.84 8.64 7.85
C ALA A 38 9.35 8.89 7.66
N SER A 39 10.16 8.63 8.69
CA SER A 39 11.62 8.77 8.64
C SER A 39 12.33 7.78 7.70
N ALA A 40 11.64 6.72 7.26
CA ALA A 40 12.16 5.81 6.25
C ALA A 40 12.11 6.40 4.83
N LEU A 41 11.37 7.48 4.64
CA LEU A 41 11.15 8.16 3.37
C LEU A 41 11.58 9.65 3.46
N PRO A 42 12.88 9.95 3.69
CA PRO A 42 13.33 11.31 4.00
C PRO A 42 13.34 12.26 2.79
N GLN A 43 13.35 11.76 1.57
CA GLN A 43 13.53 12.58 0.36
C GLN A 43 12.48 12.29 -0.70
N PRO A 44 12.15 13.28 -1.57
CA PRO A 44 11.28 13.08 -2.71
C PRO A 44 11.67 11.87 -3.56
N GLY A 45 10.69 11.08 -3.93
CA GLY A 45 10.84 9.82 -4.64
C GLY A 45 11.10 8.60 -3.76
N ASP A 46 11.47 8.77 -2.49
CA ASP A 46 11.58 7.62 -1.59
C ASP A 46 10.24 6.89 -1.48
N TYR A 47 10.30 5.57 -1.50
CA TYR A 47 9.13 4.74 -1.39
C TYR A 47 9.31 3.59 -0.40
N LEU A 48 8.18 3.16 0.14
CA LEU A 48 8.01 1.95 0.93
C LEU A 48 6.90 1.12 0.29
N ALA A 49 7.21 -0.05 -0.22
CA ALA A 49 6.25 -0.98 -0.78
C ALA A 49 6.15 -2.23 0.09
N LEU A 50 4.93 -2.68 0.36
CA LEU A 50 4.69 -3.84 1.21
C LEU A 50 3.37 -4.54 0.84
N ARG A 51 3.24 -5.77 1.31
CA ARG A 51 2.01 -6.56 1.19
C ARG A 51 1.28 -6.59 2.52
N LEU A 52 0.04 -6.13 2.51
CA LEU A 52 -0.90 -6.27 3.60
C LEU A 52 -1.90 -7.36 3.23
N HIS A 53 -1.71 -8.57 3.76
CA HIS A 53 -2.47 -9.76 3.38
C HIS A 53 -2.39 -10.00 1.86
N ASN A 54 -3.50 -9.85 1.14
CA ASN A 54 -3.58 -10.01 -0.32
C ASN A 54 -3.42 -8.68 -1.11
N GLN A 55 -3.29 -7.55 -0.42
CA GLN A 55 -3.15 -6.25 -1.05
C GLN A 55 -1.69 -5.80 -1.08
N SER A 56 -1.21 -5.39 -2.24
CA SER A 56 0.10 -4.77 -2.43
C SER A 56 -0.06 -3.26 -2.48
N ILE A 57 0.67 -2.55 -1.63
CA ILE A 57 0.61 -1.08 -1.52
C ILE A 57 1.99 -0.45 -1.64
N VAL A 58 2.04 0.81 -2.04
CA VAL A 58 3.25 1.61 -2.07
C VAL A 58 2.96 2.99 -1.48
N VAL A 59 3.80 3.41 -0.54
CA VAL A 59 3.82 4.77 0.00
C VAL A 59 4.99 5.51 -0.62
N VAL A 60 4.77 6.74 -1.07
CA VAL A 60 5.75 7.53 -1.82
C VAL A 60 5.86 8.92 -1.22
N ARG A 61 7.09 9.43 -1.10
CA ARG A 61 7.35 10.84 -0.80
C ARG A 61 7.25 11.65 -2.09
N GLY A 62 6.32 12.58 -2.15
CA GLY A 62 6.12 13.51 -3.27
C GLY A 62 7.20 14.58 -3.39
N GLU A 63 7.13 15.38 -4.47
CA GLU A 63 8.10 16.45 -4.73
C GLU A 63 8.04 17.58 -3.70
N GLU A 64 6.85 17.86 -3.17
CA GLU A 64 6.62 18.88 -2.13
C GLU A 64 6.78 18.33 -0.70
N SER A 65 7.39 17.15 -0.58
CA SER A 65 7.58 16.43 0.69
C SER A 65 6.29 15.91 1.34
N ASP A 66 5.18 15.94 0.65
CA ASP A 66 3.95 15.25 1.01
C ASP A 66 4.11 13.72 0.90
N LEU A 67 3.25 12.97 1.54
CA LEU A 67 3.23 11.52 1.46
C LEU A 67 1.91 11.07 0.82
N SER A 68 2.02 10.18 -0.14
CA SER A 68 0.88 9.55 -0.81
C SER A 68 0.98 8.04 -0.73
N ALA A 69 -0.15 7.37 -0.64
CA ALA A 69 -0.23 5.92 -0.70
C ALA A 69 -1.11 5.47 -1.86
N PHE A 70 -0.69 4.40 -2.52
CA PHE A 70 -1.39 3.82 -3.65
C PHE A 70 -1.43 2.31 -3.53
N TYR A 71 -2.43 1.68 -4.15
CA TYR A 71 -2.29 0.29 -4.53
C TYR A 71 -1.09 0.15 -5.47
N ASN A 72 -0.22 -0.80 -5.20
CA ASN A 72 1.01 -1.05 -5.97
C ASN A 72 0.70 -1.74 -7.31
N VAL A 73 -0.16 -1.14 -8.11
CA VAL A 73 -0.71 -1.73 -9.34
C VAL A 73 -0.77 -0.70 -10.46
N CYS A 74 -0.28 -1.09 -11.64
CA CYS A 74 -0.33 -0.27 -12.84
C CYS A 74 -1.73 -0.27 -13.46
N ARG A 75 -2.26 0.92 -13.82
CA ARG A 75 -3.59 1.10 -14.45
C ARG A 75 -3.71 0.48 -15.84
N HIS A 76 -2.62 -0.01 -16.43
CA HIS A 76 -2.61 -0.60 -17.75
C HIS A 76 -3.03 -2.08 -17.74
N ARG A 77 -2.31 -2.91 -16.98
CA ARG A 77 -2.51 -4.38 -16.92
C ARG A 77 -2.16 -4.95 -15.55
N ASP A 78 -2.51 -4.26 -14.50
CA ASP A 78 -2.43 -4.69 -13.10
C ASP A 78 -1.07 -5.26 -12.65
N THR A 79 0.01 -4.88 -13.34
CA THR A 79 1.38 -5.24 -12.96
C THR A 79 1.80 -4.46 -11.71
N GLU A 80 2.43 -5.11 -10.75
CA GLU A 80 3.05 -4.42 -9.61
C GLU A 80 4.08 -3.38 -10.09
N LEU A 81 3.96 -2.14 -9.62
CA LEU A 81 4.88 -1.04 -9.93
C LEU A 81 6.24 -1.26 -9.26
N VAL A 82 6.22 -1.76 -8.03
CA VAL A 82 7.37 -2.24 -7.27
C VAL A 82 7.16 -3.73 -7.03
N PRO A 83 7.86 -4.62 -7.77
CA PRO A 83 7.73 -6.07 -7.58
C PRO A 83 8.13 -6.51 -6.16
N LEU A 84 7.21 -7.11 -5.42
CA LEU A 84 7.45 -7.64 -4.08
C LEU A 84 7.93 -9.10 -4.17
N THR A 85 9.20 -9.30 -4.46
CA THR A 85 9.80 -10.61 -4.70
C THR A 85 10.24 -11.35 -3.45
N GLN A 86 10.19 -10.70 -2.29
CA GLN A 86 10.59 -11.26 -0.99
C GLN A 86 9.60 -10.87 0.10
N PRO A 87 9.53 -11.63 1.21
CA PRO A 87 8.73 -11.26 2.37
C PRO A 87 9.20 -9.94 3.01
N GLY A 88 8.22 -9.15 3.50
CA GLY A 88 8.49 -7.90 4.20
C GLY A 88 8.49 -6.67 3.29
N PRO A 89 8.64 -5.49 3.89
CA PRO A 89 8.63 -4.22 3.15
C PRO A 89 9.90 -4.03 2.33
N ILE A 90 9.74 -3.40 1.17
CA ILE A 90 10.84 -3.00 0.28
C ILE A 90 10.89 -1.47 0.25
N THR A 91 12.07 -0.90 0.46
CA THR A 91 12.31 0.53 0.30
C THR A 91 13.21 0.80 -0.90
N GLY A 92 13.03 1.96 -1.50
CA GLY A 92 13.86 2.42 -2.61
C GLY A 92 13.53 3.85 -2.99
N ARG A 93 13.95 4.27 -4.16
CA ARG A 93 13.70 5.62 -4.66
C ARG A 93 13.35 5.62 -6.15
N PHE A 94 12.24 6.25 -6.48
CA PHE A 94 11.90 6.59 -7.85
C PHE A 94 12.67 7.85 -8.28
N ASN A 95 13.17 7.84 -9.51
CA ASN A 95 13.82 9.01 -10.08
C ASN A 95 12.76 9.88 -10.80
N ARG A 96 12.15 10.81 -10.08
CA ARG A 96 11.12 11.77 -10.54
C ARG A 96 9.80 11.19 -11.02
N SER A 97 9.70 9.89 -11.25
CA SER A 97 8.45 9.25 -11.69
C SER A 97 8.42 7.78 -11.34
N ILE A 98 7.22 7.28 -11.10
CA ILE A 98 6.93 5.86 -10.94
C ILE A 98 6.81 5.27 -12.34
N VAL A 99 7.66 4.32 -12.69
CA VAL A 99 7.64 3.69 -14.02
C VAL A 99 7.27 2.23 -13.90
N CYS A 100 6.22 1.82 -14.59
CA CYS A 100 5.80 0.43 -14.64
C CYS A 100 6.87 -0.42 -15.35
N PRO A 101 7.34 -1.51 -14.73
CA PRO A 101 8.40 -2.35 -15.33
C PRO A 101 7.96 -3.14 -16.55
N TYR A 102 6.65 -3.23 -16.81
CA TYR A 102 6.13 -4.05 -17.91
C TYR A 102 6.09 -3.29 -19.25
N HIS A 103 5.33 -2.18 -19.34
CA HIS A 103 5.18 -1.42 -20.58
C HIS A 103 5.55 0.08 -20.45
N ALA A 104 6.33 0.40 -19.41
CA ALA A 104 6.86 1.74 -19.15
C ALA A 104 5.79 2.85 -19.03
N TRP A 105 4.53 2.52 -18.69
CA TRP A 105 3.61 3.55 -18.24
C TRP A 105 4.22 4.25 -17.05
N SER A 106 4.20 5.56 -17.08
CA SER A 106 4.84 6.38 -16.06
C SER A 106 3.84 7.28 -15.34
N TYR A 107 4.05 7.48 -14.06
CA TYR A 107 3.21 8.30 -13.21
C TYR A 107 4.08 9.32 -12.48
N HIS A 108 3.53 10.48 -12.20
CA HIS A 108 4.09 11.42 -11.25
C HIS A 108 4.13 10.80 -9.86
N LEU A 109 4.89 11.39 -8.92
CA LEU A 109 4.96 10.88 -7.55
C LEU A 109 3.63 11.04 -6.78
N ASP A 110 2.75 11.90 -7.28
CA ASP A 110 1.37 12.09 -6.80
C ASP A 110 0.35 11.10 -7.40
N GLY A 111 0.81 10.15 -8.21
CA GLY A 111 0.01 9.10 -8.83
C GLY A 111 -0.66 9.48 -10.16
N ARG A 112 -0.66 10.74 -10.58
CA ARG A 112 -1.23 11.13 -11.90
C ARG A 112 -0.44 10.50 -13.03
N LEU A 113 -1.13 9.99 -14.05
CA LEU A 113 -0.47 9.44 -15.23
C LEU A 113 0.33 10.52 -15.93
N ARG A 114 1.59 10.21 -16.25
CA ARG A 114 2.53 11.10 -16.91
C ARG A 114 2.71 10.77 -18.39
N GLY A 115 2.74 9.50 -18.73
CA GLY A 115 2.96 9.09 -20.10
C GLY A 115 2.72 7.60 -20.34
N THR A 116 2.33 7.31 -21.59
CA THR A 116 1.97 5.98 -22.09
C THR A 116 2.73 5.70 -23.37
N PRO A 117 3.97 5.19 -23.31
CA PRO A 117 4.72 4.85 -24.50
C PRO A 117 3.90 3.92 -25.40
N HIS A 118 3.94 4.17 -26.70
CA HIS A 118 3.27 3.38 -27.74
C HIS A 118 1.73 3.40 -27.75
N LEU A 119 1.09 4.22 -26.92
CA LEU A 119 -0.37 4.39 -26.98
C LEU A 119 -0.73 5.84 -27.24
N ASN A 120 -1.53 6.05 -28.28
CA ASN A 120 -2.12 7.35 -28.60
C ASN A 120 -3.61 7.32 -28.22
N VAL A 121 -3.87 7.36 -26.91
CA VAL A 121 -5.22 7.34 -26.32
C VAL A 121 -5.38 8.52 -25.38
N ASP A 122 -6.61 8.99 -25.22
CA ASP A 122 -6.92 9.97 -24.18
C ASP A 122 -6.73 9.32 -22.81
N THR A 123 -5.82 9.89 -22.02
CA THR A 123 -5.48 9.45 -20.67
C THR A 123 -5.83 10.50 -19.62
N THR A 124 -6.64 11.49 -20.00
CA THR A 124 -7.06 12.55 -19.09
C THR A 124 -7.73 11.98 -17.86
N GLY A 125 -7.27 12.42 -16.68
CA GLY A 125 -7.83 12.00 -15.39
C GLY A 125 -7.39 10.61 -14.91
N VAL A 126 -6.55 9.90 -15.64
CA VAL A 126 -6.02 8.61 -15.16
C VAL A 126 -5.02 8.84 -14.02
N THR A 127 -5.28 8.21 -12.87
CA THR A 127 -4.41 8.23 -11.69
C THR A 127 -4.22 6.81 -11.16
N LEU A 128 -3.18 6.58 -10.38
CA LEU A 128 -3.08 5.37 -9.56
C LEU A 128 -4.26 5.32 -8.57
N TYR A 129 -4.64 4.13 -8.15
CA TYR A 129 -5.64 3.96 -7.09
C TYR A 129 -5.05 4.42 -5.76
N SER A 130 -5.54 5.54 -5.23
CA SER A 130 -5.09 6.11 -3.98
C SER A 130 -5.64 5.37 -2.77
N LEU A 131 -4.89 5.41 -1.68
CA LEU A 131 -5.29 4.94 -0.37
C LEU A 131 -5.24 6.09 0.62
N PRO A 132 -6.20 6.20 1.54
CA PRO A 132 -6.08 7.11 2.67
C PRO A 132 -4.78 6.82 3.45
N LEU A 133 -4.00 7.86 3.69
CA LEU A 133 -2.75 7.81 4.44
C LEU A 133 -2.77 8.86 5.54
N ALA A 134 -2.35 8.50 6.74
CA ALA A 134 -2.20 9.40 7.86
C ALA A 134 -0.83 9.22 8.51
N GLU A 135 -0.26 10.32 9.00
CA GLU A 135 0.94 10.29 9.83
C GLU A 135 0.56 10.64 11.27
N TRP A 136 0.97 9.81 12.23
CA TRP A 136 0.81 10.07 13.65
C TRP A 136 2.03 9.61 14.43
N GLY A 137 2.66 10.52 15.20
CA GLY A 137 3.85 10.21 15.99
C GLY A 137 5.04 9.73 15.17
N GLY A 138 5.14 10.13 13.88
CA GLY A 138 6.17 9.67 12.95
C GLY A 138 5.94 8.27 12.37
N PHE A 139 4.79 7.64 12.65
CA PHE A 139 4.34 6.42 12.02
C PHE A 139 3.32 6.71 10.91
N LEU A 140 3.36 5.89 9.87
CA LEU A 140 2.46 5.95 8.73
C LEU A 140 1.37 4.89 8.87
N PHE A 141 0.14 5.31 8.67
CA PHE A 141 -1.03 4.45 8.72
C PHE A 141 -1.79 4.55 7.40
N ALA A 142 -2.08 3.42 6.78
CA ALA A 142 -2.93 3.34 5.60
C ALA A 142 -4.27 2.68 5.93
N HIS A 143 -5.33 3.09 5.23
CA HIS A 143 -6.63 2.46 5.30
C HIS A 143 -6.92 1.77 3.96
N LEU A 144 -7.22 0.46 3.99
CA LEU A 144 -7.37 -0.34 2.78
C LEU A 144 -8.69 -0.12 2.03
N ARG A 145 -9.67 0.55 2.63
CA ARG A 145 -10.87 1.01 1.91
C ARG A 145 -10.60 2.39 1.32
N SER A 146 -10.50 2.46 0.00
CA SER A 146 -10.74 3.71 -0.70
C SER A 146 -12.26 3.98 -0.69
N GLU A 147 -12.68 5.22 -0.47
CA GLU A 147 -14.10 5.59 -0.53
C GLU A 147 -14.68 5.49 -1.96
N GLU A 148 -13.88 5.05 -2.92
CA GLU A 148 -14.21 4.96 -4.35
C GLU A 148 -14.58 3.54 -4.83
N HIS A 149 -14.91 2.61 -3.90
CA HIS A 149 -15.35 1.26 -4.26
C HIS A 149 -16.68 0.90 -3.63
#